data_5061e08cb11cabbbbfc53d7ecea3eaf1
#
_entry.id   5061e08cb11cabbbbfc53d7ecea3eaf1
#
_cell.length_a   1.000
_cell.length_b   1.000
_cell.length_c   1.000
_cell.angle_alpha   90.00
_cell.angle_beta   90.00
_cell.angle_gamma   90.00
#
_symmetry.space_group_name_H-M   'P 1'
#
loop_
_entity.id
_entity.type
_entity.pdbx_description
1 polymer ?
#
loop_
_entity_poly.entity_id
_entity_poly.type
_entity_poly.pdbx_seq_one_letter_code
_entity_poly.pdbx_strand_id
1 'polypeptide(L)'
;MIALDADHYNLKDVPTERYDLGIVINSKNHPEQVQVPTLKRNCDRVAVMQEGPAYYFQDYPLPNQIHYFNNLMASDIIFTHNEQDRDYFKGLTNHSDVRVLRSLMIEDAIGKVTPPEERTGVMIGGNMKSWYGGFDSFMLAKSITNEIYSPQMGRRQEGEEQLGITQLPYLQWNEWISELSKRRIGIHMMRTHAAGTFAMNCAQLGIPCIGYEGLDTQRILHPELTVKDMDLDTARKLVKKLDTDKDFFILCSKQAKDNYQKYYHESSFTIDG
;
A
#
# COMPACT_ATOMS: atom_id res chain seq x y z
N MET A 1 -7.04 14.34 -0.74
CA MET A 1 -7.54 15.67 -0.34
C MET A 1 -7.18 16.71 -1.39
N ILE A 2 -5.90 16.97 -1.68
CA ILE A 2 -5.50 17.94 -2.72
C ILE A 2 -6.16 17.62 -4.07
N ALA A 3 -6.17 16.34 -4.49
CA ALA A 3 -6.78 15.92 -5.75
C ALA A 3 -8.32 15.99 -5.79
N LEU A 4 -8.99 16.14 -4.65
CA LEU A 4 -10.46 16.14 -4.53
C LEU A 4 -10.99 17.48 -4.03
N ASP A 5 -10.13 18.49 -3.81
CA ASP A 5 -10.51 19.78 -3.16
C ASP A 5 -11.32 19.53 -1.87
N ALA A 6 -10.83 18.61 -1.03
CA ALA A 6 -11.56 18.14 0.14
C ALA A 6 -10.97 18.70 1.44
N ASP A 7 -11.84 19.11 2.35
CA ASP A 7 -11.48 19.50 3.71
C ASP A 7 -11.08 18.27 4.55
N HIS A 8 -10.17 18.48 5.48
CA HIS A 8 -9.71 17.45 6.41
C HIS A 8 -10.10 17.76 7.83
N TYR A 9 -10.75 16.80 8.47
CA TYR A 9 -11.14 16.84 9.88
C TYR A 9 -10.51 15.68 10.65
N ASN A 10 -10.15 15.91 11.91
CA ASN A 10 -9.83 14.81 12.81
C ASN A 10 -11.12 14.08 13.20
N LEU A 11 -11.03 12.79 13.59
CA LEU A 11 -12.21 11.99 13.99
C LEU A 11 -13.06 12.60 15.11
N LYS A 12 -12.46 13.48 15.93
CA LYS A 12 -13.16 14.18 17.03
C LYS A 12 -13.89 15.45 16.60
N ASP A 13 -13.59 15.93 15.41
CA ASP A 13 -14.15 17.17 14.89
C ASP A 13 -15.32 16.83 13.97
N VAL A 14 -16.49 17.34 14.29
CA VAL A 14 -17.66 17.16 13.43
C VAL A 14 -17.74 18.37 12.50
N PRO A 15 -17.81 18.20 11.18
CA PRO A 15 -18.00 19.30 10.24
C PRO A 15 -19.25 20.09 10.59
N THR A 16 -19.15 21.42 10.56
CA THR A 16 -20.32 22.32 10.73
C THR A 16 -20.97 22.68 9.41
N GLU A 17 -20.23 22.54 8.33
CA GLU A 17 -20.69 22.79 6.96
C GLU A 17 -21.31 21.54 6.35
N ARG A 18 -22.04 21.71 5.26
CA ARG A 18 -22.65 20.61 4.51
C ARG A 18 -21.74 20.19 3.36
N TYR A 19 -21.62 18.88 3.17
CA TYR A 19 -20.80 18.25 2.13
C TYR A 19 -21.61 17.24 1.32
N ASP A 20 -21.31 17.11 0.05
CA ASP A 20 -21.91 16.08 -0.81
C ASP A 20 -21.46 14.67 -0.38
N LEU A 21 -20.19 14.54 0.03
CA LEU A 21 -19.60 13.28 0.44
C LEU A 21 -18.66 13.45 1.64
N GLY A 22 -18.91 12.71 2.71
CA GLY A 22 -17.96 12.53 3.81
C GLY A 22 -17.26 11.19 3.70
N ILE A 23 -15.92 11.16 3.74
CA ILE A 23 -15.14 9.90 3.76
C ILE A 23 -14.48 9.80 5.13
N VAL A 24 -14.76 8.72 5.85
CA VAL A 24 -14.17 8.46 7.17
C VAL A 24 -13.39 7.15 7.17
N ILE A 25 -12.17 7.18 7.73
CA ILE A 25 -11.37 5.95 7.94
C ILE A 25 -11.93 5.21 9.15
N ASN A 26 -12.34 3.97 8.95
CA ASN A 26 -12.87 3.14 10.03
C ASN A 26 -11.74 2.54 10.86
N SER A 27 -11.47 3.16 12.01
CA SER A 27 -10.42 2.69 12.93
C SER A 27 -10.79 1.34 13.55
N LYS A 28 -9.88 0.39 13.52
CA LYS A 28 -10.02 -0.92 14.17
C LYS A 28 -9.74 -0.85 15.68
N ASN A 29 -8.85 0.06 16.08
CA ASN A 29 -8.48 0.25 17.48
C ASN A 29 -9.56 1.02 18.26
N HIS A 30 -10.15 2.02 17.59
CA HIS A 30 -11.09 2.96 18.19
C HIS A 30 -12.30 3.17 17.28
N PRO A 31 -13.05 2.10 16.93
CA PRO A 31 -14.19 2.21 16.01
C PRO A 31 -15.33 3.03 16.61
N GLU A 32 -15.42 3.15 17.93
CA GLU A 32 -16.39 3.97 18.66
C GLU A 32 -16.19 5.48 18.43
N GLN A 33 -15.01 5.90 17.98
CA GLN A 33 -14.75 7.30 17.61
C GLN A 33 -15.31 7.65 16.23
N VAL A 34 -15.61 6.65 15.41
CA VAL A 34 -16.21 6.84 14.08
C VAL A 34 -17.71 6.97 14.21
N GLN A 35 -18.24 8.16 13.95
CA GLN A 35 -19.63 8.54 14.20
C GLN A 35 -20.40 8.68 12.87
N VAL A 36 -20.56 7.59 12.10
CA VAL A 36 -21.26 7.62 10.80
C VAL A 36 -22.63 8.27 10.88
N PRO A 37 -23.53 7.97 11.87
CA PRO A 37 -24.82 8.63 11.96
C PRO A 37 -24.73 10.15 12.22
N THR A 38 -23.67 10.60 12.89
CA THR A 38 -23.44 12.03 13.12
C THR A 38 -22.97 12.72 11.85
N LEU A 39 -22.06 12.08 11.09
CA LEU A 39 -21.59 12.61 9.80
C LEU A 39 -22.74 12.75 8.78
N LYS A 40 -23.70 11.83 8.79
CA LYS A 40 -24.90 11.88 7.93
C LYS A 40 -25.80 13.11 8.16
N ARG A 41 -25.62 13.85 9.24
CA ARG A 41 -26.33 15.10 9.46
C ARG A 41 -25.79 16.24 8.59
N ASN A 42 -24.51 16.17 8.27
CA ASN A 42 -23.79 17.24 7.55
C ASN A 42 -23.24 16.76 6.18
N CYS A 43 -23.46 15.49 5.82
CA CYS A 43 -23.07 14.95 4.53
C CYS A 43 -24.26 14.29 3.85
N ASP A 44 -24.41 14.52 2.55
CA ASP A 44 -25.49 13.89 1.77
C ASP A 44 -25.26 12.38 1.64
N ARG A 45 -23.98 11.98 1.52
CA ARG A 45 -23.54 10.59 1.56
C ARG A 45 -22.34 10.44 2.49
N VAL A 46 -22.24 9.30 3.15
CA VAL A 46 -21.08 8.96 3.98
C VAL A 46 -20.47 7.66 3.49
N ALA A 47 -19.20 7.73 3.10
CA ALA A 47 -18.38 6.57 2.76
C ALA A 47 -17.48 6.21 3.94
N VAL A 48 -17.37 4.92 4.20
CA VAL A 48 -16.42 4.39 5.18
C VAL A 48 -15.26 3.74 4.43
N MET A 49 -14.05 4.25 4.68
CA MET A 49 -12.82 3.66 4.16
C MET A 49 -12.32 2.59 5.12
N GLN A 50 -12.26 1.35 4.64
CA GLN A 50 -11.68 0.26 5.38
C GLN A 50 -10.14 0.35 5.34
N GLU A 51 -9.47 0.21 6.49
CA GLU A 51 -8.03 0.27 6.62
C GLU A 51 -7.43 -1.12 6.87
N GLY A 52 -6.35 -1.43 6.15
CA GLY A 52 -5.58 -2.67 6.28
C GLY A 52 -6.33 -3.92 5.77
N PRO A 53 -5.84 -5.12 6.09
CA PRO A 53 -6.46 -6.37 5.64
C PRO A 53 -7.88 -6.53 6.15
N ALA A 54 -8.75 -7.06 5.30
CA ALA A 54 -10.17 -7.24 5.61
C ALA A 54 -10.43 -7.92 6.97
N TYR A 55 -9.76 -9.04 7.21
CA TYR A 55 -9.97 -9.85 8.42
C TYR A 55 -9.32 -9.26 9.68
N TYR A 56 -8.47 -8.26 9.57
CA TYR A 56 -7.62 -7.79 10.68
C TYR A 56 -8.43 -7.18 11.86
N PHE A 57 -9.66 -6.69 11.62
CA PHE A 57 -10.51 -6.22 12.70
C PHE A 57 -10.93 -7.34 13.67
N GLN A 58 -10.87 -8.60 13.23
CA GLN A 58 -11.24 -9.77 14.06
C GLN A 58 -10.20 -10.08 15.15
N ASP A 59 -9.01 -9.49 15.08
CA ASP A 59 -7.99 -9.63 16.13
C ASP A 59 -8.25 -8.70 17.34
N TYR A 60 -9.25 -7.81 17.24
CA TYR A 60 -9.62 -6.88 18.30
C TYR A 60 -10.74 -7.44 19.19
N PRO A 61 -10.94 -6.87 20.40
CA PRO A 61 -12.03 -7.28 21.30
C PRO A 61 -13.39 -7.23 20.60
N LEU A 62 -14.27 -8.18 20.91
CA LEU A 62 -15.58 -8.31 20.26
C LEU A 62 -16.42 -7.01 20.26
N PRO A 63 -16.44 -6.15 21.32
CA PRO A 63 -17.13 -4.87 21.24
C PRO A 63 -16.59 -3.97 20.12
N ASN A 64 -15.26 -3.94 19.90
CA ASN A 64 -14.66 -3.20 18.82
C ASN A 64 -15.06 -3.76 17.44
N GLN A 65 -15.09 -5.10 17.30
CA GLN A 65 -15.54 -5.74 16.06
C GLN A 65 -16.99 -5.35 15.75
N ILE A 66 -17.87 -5.35 16.75
CA ILE A 66 -19.29 -4.97 16.59
C ILE A 66 -19.41 -3.50 16.17
N HIS A 67 -18.69 -2.57 16.83
CA HIS A 67 -18.68 -1.17 16.44
C HIS A 67 -18.16 -0.96 15.03
N TYR A 68 -17.05 -1.64 14.69
CA TYR A 68 -16.48 -1.59 13.35
C TYR A 68 -17.49 -2.02 12.29
N PHE A 69 -18.16 -3.15 12.52
CA PHE A 69 -19.19 -3.68 11.61
C PHE A 69 -20.40 -2.73 11.50
N ASN A 70 -20.85 -2.18 12.61
CA ASN A 70 -21.97 -1.23 12.62
C ASN A 70 -21.68 0.04 11.83
N ASN A 71 -20.43 0.52 11.85
CA ASN A 71 -20.01 1.66 11.03
C ASN A 71 -20.09 1.33 9.53
N LEU A 72 -19.67 0.12 9.13
CA LEU A 72 -19.81 -0.34 7.75
C LEU A 72 -21.27 -0.38 7.33
N MET A 73 -22.13 -0.98 8.16
CA MET A 73 -23.57 -1.09 7.87
C MET A 73 -24.31 0.24 7.85
N ALA A 74 -23.85 1.22 8.61
CA ALA A 74 -24.45 2.56 8.66
C ALA A 74 -24.01 3.46 7.49
N SER A 75 -22.96 3.13 6.77
CA SER A 75 -22.45 3.92 5.65
C SER A 75 -23.29 3.76 4.39
N ASP A 76 -23.14 4.69 3.44
CA ASP A 76 -23.78 4.59 2.12
C ASP A 76 -22.86 3.91 1.12
N ILE A 77 -21.53 3.96 1.37
CA ILE A 77 -20.51 3.34 0.54
C ILE A 77 -19.44 2.74 1.46
N ILE A 78 -18.91 1.57 1.09
CA ILE A 78 -17.71 0.99 1.70
C ILE A 78 -16.59 1.06 0.69
N PHE A 79 -15.50 1.77 1.03
CA PHE A 79 -14.28 1.77 0.24
C PHE A 79 -13.26 0.79 0.80
N THR A 80 -12.59 0.08 -0.09
CA THR A 80 -11.48 -0.83 0.19
C THR A 80 -10.28 -0.49 -0.68
N HIS A 81 -9.08 -0.95 -0.31
CA HIS A 81 -7.87 -0.67 -1.08
C HIS A 81 -7.62 -1.65 -2.24
N ASN A 82 -8.27 -2.80 -2.22
CA ASN A 82 -8.05 -3.88 -3.19
C ASN A 82 -9.33 -4.69 -3.45
N GLU A 83 -9.30 -5.47 -4.52
CA GLU A 83 -10.46 -6.25 -4.96
C GLU A 83 -10.84 -7.37 -3.98
N GLN A 84 -9.86 -8.02 -3.35
CA GLN A 84 -10.13 -9.09 -2.41
C GLN A 84 -10.86 -8.58 -1.16
N ASP A 85 -10.44 -7.44 -0.63
CA ASP A 85 -11.13 -6.81 0.51
C ASP A 85 -12.54 -6.36 0.11
N ARG A 86 -12.72 -5.84 -1.13
CA ARG A 86 -14.04 -5.52 -1.66
C ARG A 86 -14.97 -6.74 -1.61
N ASP A 87 -14.52 -7.86 -2.15
CA ASP A 87 -15.34 -9.07 -2.23
C ASP A 87 -15.61 -9.65 -0.84
N TYR A 88 -14.63 -9.59 0.07
CA TYR A 88 -14.80 -9.98 1.46
C TYR A 88 -15.88 -9.12 2.16
N PHE A 89 -15.77 -7.78 2.11
CA PHE A 89 -16.73 -6.91 2.78
C PHE A 89 -18.11 -6.96 2.12
N LYS A 90 -18.19 -7.14 0.81
CA LYS A 90 -19.47 -7.37 0.14
C LYS A 90 -20.15 -8.64 0.66
N GLY A 91 -19.40 -9.72 0.84
CA GLY A 91 -19.93 -10.97 1.41
C GLY A 91 -20.29 -10.84 2.88
N LEU A 92 -19.43 -10.19 3.68
CA LEU A 92 -19.63 -10.04 5.13
C LEU A 92 -20.83 -9.16 5.48
N THR A 93 -21.01 -8.04 4.78
CA THR A 93 -22.02 -7.03 5.10
C THR A 93 -23.30 -7.17 4.28
N ASN A 94 -23.26 -7.88 3.17
CA ASN A 94 -24.30 -7.84 2.13
C ASN A 94 -24.61 -6.40 1.66
N HIS A 95 -23.65 -5.49 1.78
CA HIS A 95 -23.82 -4.08 1.38
C HIS A 95 -23.83 -3.98 -0.14
N SER A 96 -24.75 -3.16 -0.70
CA SER A 96 -24.92 -3.06 -2.15
C SER A 96 -23.81 -2.25 -2.83
N ASP A 97 -23.16 -1.33 -2.12
CA ASP A 97 -22.17 -0.40 -2.66
C ASP A 97 -20.80 -0.55 -1.97
N VAL A 98 -20.04 -1.54 -2.40
CA VAL A 98 -18.65 -1.75 -1.95
C VAL A 98 -17.72 -1.58 -3.13
N ARG A 99 -16.81 -0.61 -3.06
CA ARG A 99 -15.94 -0.20 -4.17
C ARG A 99 -14.47 -0.25 -3.79
N VAL A 100 -13.62 -0.47 -4.78
CA VAL A 100 -12.17 -0.29 -4.61
C VAL A 100 -11.82 1.18 -4.83
N LEU A 101 -11.26 1.81 -3.79
CA LEU A 101 -10.61 3.11 -3.89
C LEU A 101 -9.10 2.88 -3.85
N ARG A 102 -8.48 2.89 -5.02
CA ARG A 102 -7.03 2.67 -5.14
C ARG A 102 -6.25 3.82 -4.53
N SER A 103 -5.12 3.50 -3.92
CA SER A 103 -4.16 4.53 -3.51
C SER A 103 -3.59 5.22 -4.75
N LEU A 104 -3.39 6.54 -4.64
CA LEU A 104 -2.78 7.34 -5.69
C LEU A 104 -1.42 7.88 -5.25
N MET A 105 -0.57 8.13 -6.24
CA MET A 105 0.58 9.01 -6.09
C MET A 105 0.18 10.41 -6.57
N ILE A 106 0.36 11.41 -5.72
CA ILE A 106 0.16 12.82 -6.09
C ILE A 106 1.53 13.37 -6.42
N GLU A 107 1.87 13.39 -7.71
CA GLU A 107 3.22 13.75 -8.16
C GLU A 107 3.59 15.20 -7.82
N ASP A 108 2.64 16.12 -7.88
CA ASP A 108 2.87 17.51 -7.48
C ASP A 108 3.25 17.65 -6.00
N ALA A 109 2.69 16.81 -5.11
CA ALA A 109 3.03 16.81 -3.69
C ALA A 109 4.40 16.19 -3.39
N ILE A 110 4.85 15.27 -4.23
CA ILE A 110 6.18 14.65 -4.12
C ILE A 110 7.27 15.61 -4.65
N GLY A 111 6.94 16.38 -5.67
CA GLY A 111 7.88 17.19 -6.40
C GLY A 111 8.76 16.39 -7.37
N LYS A 112 9.62 17.07 -8.09
CA LYS A 112 10.48 16.45 -9.09
C LYS A 112 11.61 15.67 -8.43
N VAL A 113 11.58 14.35 -8.59
CA VAL A 113 12.66 13.45 -8.18
C VAL A 113 13.55 13.15 -9.39
N THR A 114 14.85 13.40 -9.26
CA THR A 114 15.84 13.05 -10.28
C THR A 114 16.62 11.83 -9.80
N PRO A 115 16.37 10.64 -10.37
CA PRO A 115 17.15 9.45 -10.03
C PRO A 115 18.63 9.65 -10.39
N PRO A 116 19.57 9.03 -9.67
CA PRO A 116 20.98 9.01 -10.06
C PRO A 116 21.17 8.29 -11.39
N GLU A 117 22.30 8.56 -12.08
CA GLU A 117 22.66 7.87 -13.33
C GLU A 117 22.78 6.37 -13.11
N GLU A 118 23.35 5.98 -11.99
CA GLU A 118 23.48 4.59 -11.59
C GLU A 118 22.75 4.31 -10.26
N ARG A 119 21.87 3.34 -10.29
CA ARG A 119 21.14 2.86 -9.11
C ARG A 119 21.81 1.63 -8.54
N THR A 120 21.94 1.58 -7.21
CA THR A 120 22.59 0.45 -6.52
C THR A 120 21.68 -0.14 -5.44
N GLY A 121 22.05 -1.33 -4.97
CA GLY A 121 21.42 -1.97 -3.82
C GLY A 121 19.97 -2.35 -4.00
N VAL A 122 19.43 -2.91 -2.95
CA VAL A 122 18.05 -3.40 -2.87
C VAL A 122 17.32 -2.71 -1.73
N MET A 123 16.11 -2.20 -1.99
CA MET A 123 15.18 -1.77 -0.96
C MET A 123 14.21 -2.91 -0.64
N ILE A 124 14.15 -3.33 0.62
CA ILE A 124 13.09 -4.23 1.09
C ILE A 124 11.91 -3.42 1.62
N GLY A 125 10.69 -3.80 1.19
CA GLY A 125 9.48 -3.09 1.53
C GLY A 125 8.81 -3.64 2.78
N GLY A 126 9.13 -3.15 3.94
CA GLY A 126 8.48 -3.60 5.16
C GLY A 126 9.45 -3.94 6.29
N ASN A 127 8.92 -4.18 7.46
CA ASN A 127 9.68 -4.59 8.63
C ASN A 127 9.72 -6.12 8.78
N MET A 128 10.44 -6.62 9.78
CA MET A 128 10.64 -8.06 10.02
C MET A 128 9.43 -8.78 10.65
N LYS A 129 8.26 -8.12 10.77
CA LYS A 129 7.02 -8.80 11.20
C LYS A 129 6.52 -9.74 10.10
N SER A 130 5.98 -10.88 10.50
CA SER A 130 5.60 -11.97 9.59
C SER A 130 4.67 -11.54 8.46
N TRP A 131 3.70 -10.70 8.75
CA TRP A 131 2.74 -10.21 7.75
C TRP A 131 3.32 -9.22 6.73
N TYR A 132 4.45 -8.57 7.04
CA TYR A 132 5.17 -7.73 6.08
C TYR A 132 6.19 -8.50 5.24
N GLY A 133 6.53 -9.74 5.62
CA GLY A 133 7.48 -10.57 4.88
C GLY A 133 8.89 -9.99 4.80
N GLY A 134 9.30 -9.20 5.80
CA GLY A 134 10.61 -8.54 5.79
C GLY A 134 11.76 -9.52 5.78
N PHE A 135 11.68 -10.61 6.55
CA PHE A 135 12.72 -11.63 6.57
C PHE A 135 12.84 -12.37 5.24
N ASP A 136 11.71 -12.73 4.61
CA ASP A 136 11.69 -13.36 3.29
C ASP A 136 12.33 -12.41 2.25
N SER A 137 11.96 -11.12 2.30
CA SER A 137 12.52 -10.08 1.43
C SER A 137 14.03 -9.92 1.64
N PHE A 138 14.49 -9.92 2.89
CA PHE A 138 15.91 -9.89 3.23
C PHE A 138 16.67 -11.08 2.67
N MET A 139 16.17 -12.29 2.85
CA MET A 139 16.82 -13.51 2.37
C MET A 139 16.94 -13.57 0.84
N LEU A 140 15.96 -12.99 0.14
CA LEU A 140 16.04 -12.84 -1.31
C LEU A 140 17.06 -11.77 -1.71
N ALA A 141 17.05 -10.60 -1.08
CA ALA A 141 18.04 -9.55 -1.33
C ALA A 141 19.47 -10.02 -1.07
N LYS A 142 19.70 -10.73 0.05
CA LYS A 142 20.99 -11.27 0.44
C LYS A 142 21.56 -12.27 -0.57
N SER A 143 20.72 -12.88 -1.41
CA SER A 143 21.17 -13.82 -2.43
C SER A 143 21.88 -13.15 -3.63
N ILE A 144 21.79 -11.83 -3.76
CA ILE A 144 22.38 -11.05 -4.86
C ILE A 144 23.29 -9.92 -4.40
N THR A 145 23.10 -9.37 -3.19
CA THR A 145 23.88 -8.24 -2.70
C THR A 145 23.97 -8.20 -1.18
N ASN A 146 24.98 -7.48 -0.66
CA ASN A 146 25.06 -7.07 0.74
C ASN A 146 24.55 -5.64 0.96
N GLU A 147 24.27 -4.89 -0.11
CA GLU A 147 23.78 -3.52 -0.06
C GLU A 147 22.25 -3.53 0.03
N ILE A 148 21.75 -3.71 1.25
CA ILE A 148 20.31 -3.87 1.55
C ILE A 148 19.83 -2.73 2.43
N TYR A 149 18.73 -2.11 2.04
CA TYR A 149 18.10 -1.00 2.74
C TYR A 149 16.67 -1.35 3.15
N SER A 150 16.22 -0.77 4.24
CA SER A 150 14.84 -0.90 4.69
C SER A 150 14.30 0.43 5.23
N PRO A 151 13.02 0.75 5.01
CA PRO A 151 12.40 1.92 5.61
C PRO A 151 12.22 1.74 7.10
N GLN A 152 12.18 2.84 7.86
CA GLN A 152 11.77 2.79 9.24
C GLN A 152 10.24 2.65 9.34
N MET A 153 9.78 1.50 9.79
CA MET A 153 8.35 1.18 9.94
C MET A 153 7.86 1.25 11.40
N GLY A 154 8.67 1.78 12.32
CA GLY A 154 8.32 1.98 13.72
C GLY A 154 8.15 0.72 14.58
N ARG A 155 8.33 -0.47 14.01
CA ARG A 155 8.16 -1.77 14.70
C ARG A 155 9.34 -2.66 14.40
N ARG A 156 10.44 -2.48 15.16
CA ARG A 156 11.61 -3.34 15.06
C ARG A 156 11.41 -4.65 15.83
N GLN A 157 12.04 -5.72 15.33
CA GLN A 157 12.27 -6.95 16.07
C GLN A 157 13.60 -6.84 16.80
N GLU A 158 13.70 -7.46 17.97
CA GLU A 158 14.96 -7.61 18.66
C GLU A 158 15.97 -8.36 17.76
N GLY A 159 17.20 -7.88 17.68
CA GLY A 159 18.26 -8.49 16.88
C GLY A 159 18.27 -8.10 15.39
N GLU A 160 17.40 -7.25 14.90
CA GLU A 160 17.41 -6.82 13.49
C GLU A 160 18.73 -6.18 13.06
N GLU A 161 19.48 -5.56 13.97
CA GLU A 161 20.80 -4.98 13.73
C GLU A 161 21.85 -6.00 13.30
N GLN A 162 21.64 -7.29 13.65
CA GLN A 162 22.56 -8.39 13.28
C GLN A 162 22.45 -8.77 11.80
N LEU A 163 21.39 -8.36 11.13
CA LEU A 163 21.18 -8.67 9.70
C LEU A 163 22.08 -7.85 8.77
N GLY A 164 22.68 -6.76 9.26
CA GLY A 164 23.52 -5.88 8.45
C GLY A 164 22.74 -5.08 7.40
N ILE A 165 21.46 -4.81 7.66
CA ILE A 165 20.61 -3.96 6.83
C ILE A 165 20.84 -2.50 7.18
N THR A 166 20.99 -1.65 6.18
CA THR A 166 20.97 -0.19 6.38
C THR A 166 19.53 0.26 6.58
N GLN A 167 19.19 0.56 7.83
CA GLN A 167 17.87 1.10 8.16
C GLN A 167 17.85 2.60 7.94
N LEU A 168 16.93 3.06 7.10
CA LEU A 168 16.70 4.48 6.87
C LEU A 168 16.04 5.10 8.10
N PRO A 169 16.27 6.39 8.40
CA PRO A 169 15.49 7.12 9.40
C PRO A 169 14.03 7.25 8.94
N TYR A 170 13.17 7.76 9.83
CA TYR A 170 11.83 8.20 9.39
C TYR A 170 11.99 9.35 8.38
N LEU A 171 11.40 9.19 7.21
CA LEU A 171 11.47 10.14 6.12
C LEU A 171 10.05 10.64 5.79
N GLN A 172 9.94 11.91 5.45
CA GLN A 172 8.73 12.44 4.82
C GLN A 172 8.57 11.81 3.43
N TRP A 173 7.36 11.86 2.87
CA TRP A 173 7.06 11.13 1.64
C TRP A 173 7.96 11.51 0.45
N ASN A 174 8.24 12.79 0.25
CA ASN A 174 9.16 13.27 -0.80
C ASN A 174 10.61 12.77 -0.57
N GLU A 175 11.09 12.77 0.68
CA GLU A 175 12.41 12.26 1.04
C GLU A 175 12.48 10.74 0.84
N TRP A 176 11.41 10.03 1.21
CA TRP A 176 11.28 8.60 0.98
C TRP A 176 11.39 8.25 -0.51
N ILE A 177 10.63 8.93 -1.37
CA ILE A 177 10.68 8.69 -2.82
C ILE A 177 12.08 9.01 -3.38
N SER A 178 12.72 10.08 -2.89
CA SER A 178 14.10 10.41 -3.25
C SER A 178 15.08 9.30 -2.83
N GLU A 179 14.98 8.76 -1.61
CA GLU A 179 15.82 7.64 -1.17
C GLU A 179 15.55 6.36 -1.94
N LEU A 180 14.28 6.04 -2.19
CA LEU A 180 13.91 4.87 -2.98
C LEU A 180 14.44 4.98 -4.41
N SER A 181 14.47 6.17 -5.01
CA SER A 181 14.93 6.41 -6.38
C SER A 181 16.39 5.99 -6.62
N LYS A 182 17.19 5.92 -5.57
CA LYS A 182 18.60 5.49 -5.61
C LYS A 182 18.77 3.98 -5.71
N ARG A 183 17.72 3.21 -5.47
CA ARG A 183 17.77 1.74 -5.40
C ARG A 183 17.51 1.11 -6.75
N ARG A 184 18.21 -0.01 -7.01
CA ARG A 184 18.11 -0.74 -8.28
C ARG A 184 16.90 -1.66 -8.31
N ILE A 185 16.60 -2.37 -7.21
CA ILE A 185 15.54 -3.37 -7.11
C ILE A 185 14.74 -3.15 -5.82
N GLY A 186 13.41 -3.34 -5.90
CA GLY A 186 12.52 -3.46 -4.76
C GLY A 186 12.15 -4.92 -4.49
N ILE A 187 12.07 -5.32 -3.22
CA ILE A 187 11.58 -6.64 -2.82
C ILE A 187 10.59 -6.48 -1.66
N HIS A 188 9.36 -6.96 -1.84
CA HIS A 188 8.33 -6.87 -0.81
C HIS A 188 7.46 -8.14 -0.76
N MET A 189 7.93 -9.13 -0.01
CA MET A 189 7.26 -10.43 0.13
C MET A 189 6.13 -10.36 1.16
N MET A 190 5.25 -9.36 1.02
CA MET A 190 4.14 -9.12 1.93
C MET A 190 3.00 -10.09 1.66
N ARG A 191 2.60 -10.85 2.68
CA ARG A 191 1.49 -11.83 2.63
C ARG A 191 0.13 -11.20 2.90
N THR A 192 0.13 -9.99 3.40
CA THR A 192 -1.08 -9.30 3.83
C THR A 192 -1.63 -8.43 2.71
N HIS A 193 -2.92 -8.54 2.44
CA HIS A 193 -3.60 -7.66 1.50
C HIS A 193 -3.71 -6.25 2.11
N ALA A 194 -3.27 -5.26 1.35
CA ALA A 194 -3.26 -3.85 1.77
C ALA A 194 -3.23 -2.94 0.55
N ALA A 195 -3.02 -1.64 0.77
CA ALA A 195 -2.92 -0.64 -0.30
C ALA A 195 -1.72 -0.87 -1.25
N GLY A 196 -0.67 -1.56 -0.79
CA GLY A 196 0.48 -1.92 -1.62
C GLY A 196 1.31 -0.73 -2.11
N THR A 197 1.43 0.31 -1.31
CA THR A 197 2.10 1.57 -1.68
C THR A 197 3.57 1.40 -2.06
N PHE A 198 4.28 0.43 -1.47
CA PHE A 198 5.68 0.17 -1.81
C PHE A 198 5.87 -0.24 -3.27
N ALA A 199 5.08 -1.23 -3.76
CA ALA A 199 5.14 -1.65 -5.16
C ALA A 199 4.76 -0.51 -6.12
N MET A 200 3.79 0.32 -5.73
CA MET A 200 3.38 1.51 -6.50
C MET A 200 4.50 2.55 -6.57
N ASN A 201 5.17 2.85 -5.45
CA ASN A 201 6.30 3.78 -5.42
C ASN A 201 7.46 3.28 -6.29
N CYS A 202 7.76 1.98 -6.25
CA CYS A 202 8.75 1.36 -7.13
C CYS A 202 8.36 1.53 -8.60
N ALA A 203 7.12 1.28 -8.96
CA ALA A 203 6.65 1.38 -10.33
C ALA A 203 6.70 2.81 -10.88
N GLN A 204 6.29 3.81 -10.10
CA GLN A 204 6.41 5.23 -10.46
C GLN A 204 7.85 5.61 -10.82
N LEU A 205 8.82 5.08 -10.08
CA LEU A 205 10.25 5.31 -10.32
C LEU A 205 10.86 4.39 -11.39
N GLY A 206 10.09 3.44 -11.95
CA GLY A 206 10.60 2.43 -12.85
C GLY A 206 11.59 1.47 -12.17
N ILE A 207 11.41 1.17 -10.89
CA ILE A 207 12.19 0.20 -10.14
C ILE A 207 11.46 -1.14 -10.20
N PRO A 208 12.05 -2.22 -10.75
CA PRO A 208 11.45 -3.55 -10.70
C PRO A 208 11.23 -3.99 -9.24
N CYS A 209 10.01 -4.44 -8.90
CA CYS A 209 9.67 -4.88 -7.56
C CYS A 209 9.14 -6.32 -7.57
N ILE A 210 9.74 -7.19 -6.76
CA ILE A 210 9.30 -8.57 -6.59
C ILE A 210 8.42 -8.67 -5.35
N GLY A 211 7.29 -9.35 -5.47
CA GLY A 211 6.37 -9.54 -4.37
C GLY A 211 5.35 -10.65 -4.60
N TYR A 212 4.59 -10.97 -3.56
CA TYR A 212 3.50 -11.93 -3.65
C TYR A 212 2.27 -11.36 -4.36
N GLU A 213 1.50 -12.24 -4.99
CA GLU A 213 0.31 -11.92 -5.80
C GLU A 213 -0.87 -11.32 -4.99
N GLY A 214 -0.80 -11.35 -3.68
CA GLY A 214 -1.87 -10.87 -2.80
C GLY A 214 -2.12 -9.36 -2.86
N LEU A 215 -1.19 -8.57 -3.39
CA LEU A 215 -1.34 -7.13 -3.56
C LEU A 215 -1.73 -6.80 -5.01
N ASP A 216 -2.84 -6.08 -5.20
CA ASP A 216 -3.27 -5.62 -6.54
C ASP A 216 -2.19 -4.78 -7.23
N THR A 217 -1.52 -3.89 -6.48
CA THR A 217 -0.41 -3.09 -6.99
C THR A 217 0.74 -3.94 -7.49
N GLN A 218 1.07 -5.03 -6.80
CA GLN A 218 2.11 -5.96 -7.24
C GLN A 218 1.69 -6.64 -8.56
N ARG A 219 0.51 -7.25 -8.61
CA ARG A 219 0.01 -7.97 -9.79
C ARG A 219 -0.14 -7.07 -11.02
N ILE A 220 -0.64 -5.85 -10.82
CA ILE A 220 -0.91 -4.93 -11.92
C ILE A 220 0.36 -4.23 -12.40
N LEU A 221 1.21 -3.81 -11.47
CA LEU A 221 2.37 -2.98 -11.79
C LEU A 221 3.61 -3.78 -12.16
N HIS A 222 3.78 -4.98 -11.56
CA HIS A 222 4.95 -5.82 -11.74
C HIS A 222 4.57 -7.27 -12.10
N PRO A 223 3.78 -7.52 -13.17
CA PRO A 223 3.23 -8.85 -13.45
C PRO A 223 4.31 -9.92 -13.64
N GLU A 224 5.44 -9.62 -14.29
CA GLU A 224 6.55 -10.55 -14.50
C GLU A 224 7.33 -10.88 -13.21
N LEU A 225 7.13 -10.10 -12.15
CA LEU A 225 7.83 -10.19 -10.87
C LEU A 225 6.87 -10.55 -9.72
N THR A 226 5.68 -10.98 -10.07
CA THR A 226 4.65 -11.42 -9.13
C THR A 226 4.73 -12.93 -8.96
N VAL A 227 4.83 -13.40 -7.73
CA VAL A 227 4.89 -14.82 -7.40
C VAL A 227 3.73 -15.23 -6.49
N LYS A 228 3.38 -16.51 -6.52
CA LYS A 228 2.37 -17.06 -5.61
C LYS A 228 2.81 -16.94 -4.17
N ASP A 229 1.84 -16.85 -3.27
CA ASP A 229 2.16 -16.87 -1.84
C ASP A 229 3.02 -18.09 -1.47
N MET A 230 4.03 -17.86 -0.64
CA MET A 230 5.02 -18.85 -0.19
C MET A 230 5.98 -19.41 -1.26
N ASP A 231 5.90 -19.01 -2.53
CA ASP A 231 6.80 -19.47 -3.59
C ASP A 231 8.13 -18.71 -3.60
N LEU A 232 8.95 -18.93 -2.59
CA LEU A 232 10.28 -18.31 -2.48
C LEU A 232 11.29 -18.86 -3.49
N ASP A 233 11.08 -20.04 -4.05
CA ASP A 233 11.97 -20.59 -5.07
C ASP A 233 11.87 -19.82 -6.38
N THR A 234 10.63 -19.58 -6.85
CA THR A 234 10.39 -18.75 -8.02
C THR A 234 10.85 -17.31 -7.77
N ALA A 235 10.56 -16.74 -6.60
CA ALA A 235 11.02 -15.40 -6.25
C ALA A 235 12.55 -15.29 -6.32
N ARG A 236 13.28 -16.27 -5.80
CA ARG A 236 14.76 -16.32 -5.85
C ARG A 236 15.31 -16.40 -7.28
N LYS A 237 14.67 -17.17 -8.15
CA LYS A 237 15.03 -17.24 -9.56
C LYS A 237 14.83 -15.89 -10.25
N LEU A 238 13.72 -15.22 -9.98
CA LEU A 238 13.43 -13.90 -10.54
C LEU A 238 14.39 -12.82 -10.04
N VAL A 239 14.71 -12.81 -8.73
CA VAL A 239 15.71 -11.87 -8.16
C VAL A 239 17.06 -12.04 -8.86
N LYS A 240 17.53 -13.27 -9.01
CA LYS A 240 18.79 -13.56 -9.71
C LYS A 240 18.74 -13.15 -11.18
N LYS A 241 17.61 -13.40 -11.85
CA LYS A 241 17.43 -13.00 -13.25
C LYS A 241 17.45 -11.48 -13.40
N LEU A 242 16.78 -10.73 -12.51
CA LEU A 242 16.87 -9.27 -12.49
C LEU A 242 18.30 -8.75 -12.29
N ASP A 243 19.10 -9.47 -11.52
CA ASP A 243 20.47 -9.06 -11.24
C ASP A 243 21.41 -9.30 -12.42
N THR A 244 21.25 -10.40 -13.14
CA THR A 244 22.19 -10.87 -14.17
C THR A 244 21.75 -10.63 -15.61
N ASP A 245 20.44 -10.49 -15.88
CA ASP A 245 19.87 -10.31 -17.21
C ASP A 245 19.44 -8.84 -17.40
N LYS A 246 20.26 -8.09 -18.12
CA LYS A 246 20.03 -6.66 -18.37
C LYS A 246 18.76 -6.40 -19.17
N ASP A 247 18.44 -7.24 -20.14
CA ASP A 247 17.27 -7.05 -21.01
C ASP A 247 16.00 -7.34 -20.23
N PHE A 248 15.99 -8.35 -19.38
CA PHE A 248 14.89 -8.64 -18.47
C PHE A 248 14.67 -7.51 -17.46
N PHE A 249 15.76 -6.95 -16.91
CA PHE A 249 15.67 -5.80 -16.01
C PHE A 249 15.03 -4.60 -16.70
N ILE A 250 15.48 -4.25 -17.92
CA ILE A 250 14.92 -3.13 -18.69
C ILE A 250 13.45 -3.36 -19.01
N LEU A 251 13.08 -4.57 -19.41
CA LEU A 251 11.70 -4.95 -19.68
C LEU A 251 10.81 -4.71 -18.45
N CYS A 252 11.19 -5.26 -17.29
CA CYS A 252 10.42 -5.14 -16.05
C CYS A 252 10.34 -3.68 -15.57
N SER A 253 11.43 -2.93 -15.68
CA SER A 253 11.48 -1.51 -15.32
C SER A 253 10.52 -0.67 -16.17
N LYS A 254 10.55 -0.87 -17.49
CA LYS A 254 9.67 -0.18 -18.43
C LYS A 254 8.20 -0.54 -18.19
N GLN A 255 7.92 -1.83 -18.09
CA GLN A 255 6.55 -2.34 -17.85
C GLN A 255 5.95 -1.77 -16.56
N ALA A 256 6.73 -1.73 -15.46
CA ALA A 256 6.28 -1.17 -14.19
C ALA A 256 5.87 0.30 -14.36
N LYS A 257 6.69 1.10 -15.04
CA LYS A 257 6.42 2.51 -15.27
C LYS A 257 5.21 2.74 -16.20
N ASP A 258 5.11 1.98 -17.28
CA ASP A 258 3.99 2.06 -18.21
C ASP A 258 2.66 1.68 -17.51
N ASN A 259 2.67 0.61 -16.71
CA ASN A 259 1.51 0.19 -15.94
C ASN A 259 1.13 1.22 -14.86
N TYR A 260 2.13 1.84 -14.19
CA TYR A 260 1.86 2.91 -13.26
C TYR A 260 1.12 4.06 -13.94
N GLN A 261 1.61 4.56 -15.05
CA GLN A 261 0.99 5.64 -15.81
C GLN A 261 -0.45 5.30 -16.24
N LYS A 262 -0.68 4.05 -16.59
CA LYS A 262 -2.00 3.60 -17.07
C LYS A 262 -3.02 3.41 -15.95
N TYR A 263 -2.62 2.93 -14.76
CA TYR A 263 -3.56 2.42 -13.76
C TYR A 263 -3.54 3.16 -12.41
N TYR A 264 -2.46 3.89 -12.10
CA TYR A 264 -2.25 4.49 -10.77
C TYR A 264 -1.78 5.95 -10.78
N HIS A 265 -1.52 6.50 -11.95
CA HIS A 265 -1.25 7.93 -12.06
C HIS A 265 -2.54 8.72 -11.81
N GLU A 266 -2.42 9.90 -11.19
CA GLU A 266 -3.58 10.73 -10.85
C GLU A 266 -4.50 11.05 -12.04
N SER A 267 -3.93 11.20 -13.25
CA SER A 267 -4.72 11.41 -14.48
C SER A 267 -5.55 10.20 -14.93
N SER A 268 -5.28 9.00 -14.39
CA SER A 268 -6.09 7.81 -14.65
C SER A 268 -7.33 7.71 -13.76
N PHE A 269 -7.46 8.63 -12.81
CA PHE A 269 -8.61 8.71 -11.92
C PHE A 269 -9.68 9.58 -12.58
N THR A 270 -10.67 8.95 -13.17
CA THR A 270 -11.92 9.62 -13.55
C THR A 270 -12.92 9.45 -12.41
N ILE A 271 -13.51 10.56 -11.97
CA ILE A 271 -14.63 10.57 -11.01
C ILE A 271 -15.91 10.21 -11.79
N ASP A 272 -15.85 9.27 -12.70
CA ASP A 272 -17.02 8.82 -13.43
C ASP A 272 -17.67 7.63 -12.71
N GLY A 273 -18.81 7.95 -12.08
CA GLY A 273 -19.88 7.05 -11.67
C GLY A 273 -19.69 6.20 -10.43
#